data_a91c67f2bae1ab7881ef037831bc0bf5
#
_entry.id   a91c67f2bae1ab7881ef037831bc0bf5
#
_cell.length_a   1.000
_cell.length_b   1.000
_cell.length_c   1.000
_cell.angle_alpha   90.00
_cell.angle_beta   90.00
_cell.angle_gamma   90.00
#
_symmetry.space_group_name_H-M   'P 1'
#
loop_
_entity.id
_entity.type
_entity.pdbx_description
1 polymer ?
#
loop_
_entity_poly.entity_id
_entity_poly.type
_entity_poly.pdbx_seq_one_letter_code
_entity_poly.pdbx_strand_id
1 'polypeptide(L)'
;MYTGFGYYREDCGRMSKETIQQAKELVSKMTLSEKMGQMLYESPAIERLGIPAYNWWNEALHGVARAGVATVFPQAIGMAASFDEKLIQETGDIVSTEGRAKFNEFSRRGDHGIYKGLTFWAPNINIFRDPRWGRGHET
;
A
#
# COMPACT_ATOMS: atom_id res chain seq x y z
N MET A 1 9.89 -8.03 35.67
CA MET A 1 8.45 -7.73 35.54
C MET A 1 8.30 -6.69 34.44
N TYR A 2 8.20 -7.11 33.18
CA TYR A 2 8.06 -6.24 32.00
C TYR A 2 6.59 -6.24 31.60
N THR A 3 5.89 -5.18 31.99
CA THR A 3 4.54 -4.85 31.52
C THR A 3 4.67 -3.74 30.49
N GLY A 4 4.77 -4.08 29.23
CA GLY A 4 4.91 -3.14 28.11
C GLY A 4 4.27 -3.63 26.82
N PHE A 5 3.20 -4.44 26.92
CA PHE A 5 2.30 -4.70 25.78
C PHE A 5 1.13 -3.71 25.85
N GLY A 6 1.35 -2.54 25.36
CA GLY A 6 0.29 -1.55 25.31
C GLY A 6 0.56 -0.56 24.20
N TYR A 7 -0.24 -0.65 23.19
CA TYR A 7 -0.56 0.26 22.08
C TYR A 7 -0.39 -0.35 20.69
N TYR A 8 -0.93 -1.55 20.47
CA TYR A 8 -1.60 -1.74 19.19
C TYR A 8 -2.90 -0.94 19.28
N ARG A 9 -2.96 0.22 18.62
CA ARG A 9 -4.21 0.93 18.44
C ARG A 9 -5.15 0.00 17.68
N GLU A 10 -6.19 -0.48 18.32
CA GLU A 10 -7.27 -1.27 17.70
C GLU A 10 -7.96 -0.50 16.56
N ASP A 11 -7.70 0.78 16.43
CA ASP A 11 -8.24 1.67 15.38
C ASP A 11 -7.37 1.78 14.11
N CYS A 12 -6.20 1.17 14.07
CA CYS A 12 -5.35 1.20 12.88
C CYS A 12 -5.93 0.25 11.82
N GLY A 13 -6.80 0.77 10.94
CA GLY A 13 -7.36 0.05 9.82
C GLY A 13 -8.90 -0.01 9.72
N ARG A 14 -9.65 0.42 10.74
CA ARG A 14 -11.10 0.56 10.61
C ARG A 14 -11.46 1.91 10.01
N MET A 15 -11.99 1.89 8.79
CA MET A 15 -12.65 3.08 8.23
C MET A 15 -13.79 3.52 9.16
N SER A 16 -13.90 4.83 9.41
CA SER A 16 -15.00 5.37 10.19
C SER A 16 -16.33 5.09 9.49
N LYS A 17 -17.42 5.02 10.27
CA LYS A 17 -18.78 4.88 9.70
C LYS A 17 -19.09 6.00 8.71
N GLU A 18 -18.59 7.20 8.98
CA GLU A 18 -18.73 8.37 8.13
C GLU A 18 -18.02 8.18 6.80
N THR A 19 -16.77 7.72 6.79
CA THR A 19 -16.01 7.43 5.56
C THR A 19 -16.71 6.38 4.70
N ILE A 20 -17.24 5.32 5.33
CA ILE A 20 -18.00 4.29 4.63
C ILE A 20 -19.26 4.87 4.01
N GLN A 21 -19.98 5.75 4.72
CA GLN A 21 -21.17 6.38 4.21
C GLN A 21 -20.87 7.31 3.03
N GLN A 22 -19.84 8.12 3.12
CA GLN A 22 -19.35 8.97 2.02
C GLN A 22 -19.00 8.14 0.78
N ALA A 23 -18.29 7.02 0.95
CA ALA A 23 -17.96 6.12 -0.15
C ALA A 23 -19.23 5.54 -0.81
N LYS A 24 -20.23 5.10 -0.03
CA LYS A 24 -21.52 4.62 -0.55
C LYS A 24 -22.24 5.69 -1.35
N GLU A 25 -22.24 6.93 -0.89
CA GLU A 25 -22.86 8.06 -1.59
C GLU A 25 -22.15 8.35 -2.91
N LEU A 26 -20.82 8.33 -2.95
CA LEU A 26 -20.06 8.48 -4.19
C LEU A 26 -20.38 7.35 -5.18
N VAL A 27 -20.34 6.09 -4.72
CA VAL A 27 -20.65 4.92 -5.55
C VAL A 27 -22.09 4.97 -6.09
N SER A 28 -23.06 5.48 -5.30
CA SER A 28 -24.45 5.59 -5.75
C SER A 28 -24.61 6.56 -6.93
N LYS A 29 -23.73 7.56 -7.05
CA LYS A 29 -23.72 8.55 -8.13
C LYS A 29 -22.98 8.07 -9.39
N MET A 30 -22.25 6.96 -9.33
CA MET A 30 -21.51 6.41 -10.46
C MET A 30 -22.43 5.65 -11.41
N THR A 31 -22.17 5.80 -12.71
CA THR A 31 -22.73 4.93 -13.75
C THR A 31 -22.14 3.52 -13.65
N LEU A 32 -22.75 2.55 -14.33
CA LEU A 32 -22.21 1.19 -14.36
C LEU A 32 -20.82 1.15 -14.98
N SER A 33 -20.60 1.88 -16.08
CA SER A 33 -19.28 1.95 -16.74
C SER A 33 -18.21 2.52 -15.83
N GLU A 34 -18.52 3.58 -15.09
CA GLU A 34 -17.59 4.18 -14.12
C GLU A 34 -17.26 3.19 -12.99
N LYS A 35 -18.27 2.48 -12.45
CA LYS A 35 -18.03 1.44 -11.45
C LYS A 35 -17.12 0.33 -11.97
N MET A 36 -17.31 -0.12 -13.22
CA MET A 36 -16.44 -1.11 -13.84
C MET A 36 -15.01 -0.58 -14.01
N GLY A 37 -14.84 0.67 -14.40
CA GLY A 37 -13.52 1.31 -14.51
C GLY A 37 -12.77 1.35 -13.18
N GLN A 38 -13.47 1.58 -12.06
CA GLN A 38 -12.85 1.58 -10.73
C GLN A 38 -12.41 0.19 -10.24
N MET A 39 -12.81 -0.89 -10.91
CA MET A 39 -12.36 -2.25 -10.61
C MET A 39 -11.03 -2.63 -11.28
N LEU A 40 -10.49 -1.77 -12.13
CA LEU A 40 -9.20 -1.98 -12.78
C LEU A 40 -8.05 -1.50 -11.89
N TYR A 41 -6.85 -2.08 -12.06
CA TYR A 41 -5.66 -1.59 -11.36
C TYR A 41 -5.29 -0.16 -11.78
N GLU A 42 -5.61 0.24 -12.98
CA GLU A 42 -5.54 1.60 -13.50
C GLU A 42 -6.94 2.20 -13.52
N SER A 43 -7.35 2.73 -12.38
CA SER A 43 -8.67 3.33 -12.20
C SER A 43 -8.70 4.72 -12.85
N PRO A 44 -9.57 4.96 -13.85
CA PRO A 44 -9.67 6.25 -14.50
C PRO A 44 -10.27 7.31 -13.56
N ALA A 45 -9.98 8.59 -13.84
CA ALA A 45 -10.62 9.70 -13.15
C ALA A 45 -12.12 9.73 -13.44
N ILE A 46 -12.90 10.20 -12.47
CA ILE A 46 -14.31 10.56 -12.65
C ILE A 46 -14.46 12.04 -12.27
N GLU A 47 -14.10 12.92 -13.21
CA GLU A 47 -13.98 14.37 -12.96
C GLU A 47 -15.25 14.98 -12.40
N ARG A 48 -16.42 14.59 -12.91
CA ARG A 48 -17.73 15.09 -12.43
C ARG A 48 -18.02 14.76 -10.97
N LEU A 49 -17.31 13.78 -10.38
CA LEU A 49 -17.42 13.40 -8.97
C LEU A 49 -16.19 13.80 -8.15
N GLY A 50 -15.22 14.49 -8.77
CA GLY A 50 -13.98 14.89 -8.11
C GLY A 50 -13.07 13.71 -7.74
N ILE A 51 -13.21 12.56 -8.41
CA ILE A 51 -12.39 11.37 -8.18
C ILE A 51 -11.21 11.41 -9.15
N PRO A 52 -9.96 11.51 -8.63
CA PRO A 52 -8.78 11.49 -9.47
C PRO A 52 -8.50 10.08 -10.03
N ALA A 53 -7.73 10.00 -11.10
CA ALA A 53 -7.17 8.73 -11.54
C ALA A 53 -6.26 8.14 -10.45
N TYR A 54 -6.25 6.82 -10.32
CA TYR A 54 -5.41 6.13 -9.35
C TYR A 54 -4.88 4.82 -9.94
N ASN A 55 -3.61 4.55 -9.69
CA ASN A 55 -3.01 3.26 -10.04
C ASN A 55 -2.79 2.44 -8.78
N TRP A 56 -3.42 1.27 -8.71
CA TRP A 56 -3.37 0.36 -7.58
C TRP A 56 -2.11 -0.50 -7.55
N TRP A 57 -1.33 -0.51 -8.63
CA TRP A 57 -0.13 -1.34 -8.73
C TRP A 57 1.08 -0.61 -8.16
N ASN A 58 1.36 -0.85 -6.90
CA ASN A 58 2.50 -0.30 -6.20
C ASN A 58 3.19 -1.40 -5.40
N GLU A 59 4.50 -1.40 -5.37
CA GLU A 59 5.31 -2.43 -4.74
C GLU A 59 6.30 -1.80 -3.76
N ALA A 60 6.45 -2.42 -2.59
CA ALA A 60 7.40 -2.01 -1.57
C ALA A 60 7.93 -3.21 -0.76
N LEU A 61 8.19 -4.34 -1.41
CA LEU A 61 8.56 -5.58 -0.74
C LEU A 61 9.84 -5.44 0.10
N HIS A 62 10.82 -4.70 -0.41
CA HIS A 62 12.05 -4.35 0.32
C HIS A 62 12.50 -2.90 0.02
N GLY A 63 11.56 -1.98 0.05
CA GLY A 63 11.69 -0.56 -0.30
C GLY A 63 10.74 -0.18 -1.41
N VAL A 64 10.40 1.12 -1.52
CA VAL A 64 9.48 1.61 -2.55
C VAL A 64 10.04 1.36 -3.94
N ALA A 65 9.35 0.55 -4.75
CA ALA A 65 9.84 0.12 -6.04
C ALA A 65 9.46 1.07 -7.18
N ARG A 66 10.38 1.17 -8.15
CA ARG A 66 10.22 1.61 -9.54
C ARG A 66 9.77 3.05 -9.80
N ALA A 67 9.59 3.87 -8.79
CA ALA A 67 9.25 5.29 -8.95
C ALA A 67 10.41 6.21 -8.53
N GLY A 68 11.55 6.08 -9.21
CA GLY A 68 12.79 6.79 -8.88
C GLY A 68 13.58 6.12 -7.74
N VAL A 69 14.47 6.89 -7.11
CA VAL A 69 15.35 6.41 -6.03
C VAL A 69 14.57 6.28 -4.72
N ALA A 70 14.83 5.21 -3.98
CA ALA A 70 14.32 4.96 -2.63
C ALA A 70 15.34 4.13 -1.84
N THR A 71 15.17 4.03 -0.53
CA THR A 71 15.96 3.13 0.31
C THR A 71 15.65 1.68 -0.06
N VAL A 72 16.69 0.89 -0.28
CA VAL A 72 16.58 -0.55 -0.58
C VAL A 72 17.00 -1.33 0.65
N PHE A 73 16.10 -2.21 1.11
CA PHE A 73 16.33 -3.10 2.24
C PHE A 73 16.65 -4.51 1.76
N PRO A 74 17.18 -5.39 2.62
CA PRO A 74 17.26 -6.82 2.31
C PRO A 74 15.89 -7.41 1.97
N GLN A 75 15.88 -8.55 1.28
CA GLN A 75 14.62 -9.25 1.00
C GLN A 75 13.93 -9.74 2.29
N ALA A 76 12.61 -9.95 2.22
CA ALA A 76 11.78 -10.29 3.37
C ALA A 76 12.33 -11.47 4.17
N ILE A 77 12.78 -12.54 3.52
CA ILE A 77 13.37 -13.70 4.18
C ILE A 77 14.64 -13.34 5.00
N GLY A 78 15.46 -12.43 4.48
CA GLY A 78 16.67 -11.96 5.18
C GLY A 78 16.32 -11.08 6.38
N MET A 79 15.35 -10.19 6.24
CA MET A 79 14.86 -9.35 7.33
C MET A 79 14.19 -10.19 8.42
N ALA A 80 13.35 -11.14 8.04
CA ALA A 80 12.68 -12.06 8.97
C ALA A 80 13.67 -12.91 9.77
N ALA A 81 14.78 -13.33 9.17
CA ALA A 81 15.84 -14.09 9.83
C ALA A 81 16.57 -13.32 10.95
N SER A 82 16.40 -12.00 11.02
CA SER A 82 16.93 -11.19 12.13
C SER A 82 16.18 -11.41 13.44
N PHE A 83 14.91 -11.84 13.40
CA PHE A 83 14.00 -11.92 14.55
C PHE A 83 13.91 -10.59 15.34
N ASP A 84 14.14 -9.46 14.69
CA ASP A 84 14.12 -8.13 15.28
C ASP A 84 12.86 -7.35 14.81
N GLU A 85 11.81 -7.44 15.60
CA GLU A 85 10.52 -6.78 15.31
C GLU A 85 10.66 -5.24 15.22
N LYS A 86 11.57 -4.67 16.03
CA LYS A 86 11.80 -3.22 16.03
C LYS A 86 12.43 -2.76 14.73
N LEU A 87 13.42 -3.51 14.21
CA LEU A 87 14.04 -3.25 12.91
C LEU A 87 12.99 -3.30 11.79
N ILE A 88 12.10 -4.28 11.83
CA ILE A 88 11.03 -4.41 10.83
C ILE A 88 10.05 -3.24 10.91
N GLN A 89 9.69 -2.79 12.10
CA GLN A 89 8.84 -1.62 12.29
C GLN A 89 9.52 -0.35 11.76
N GLU A 90 10.77 -0.11 12.08
CA GLU A 90 11.55 1.04 11.58
C GLU A 90 11.65 1.01 10.05
N THR A 91 11.86 -0.17 9.46
CA THR A 91 11.85 -0.36 8.00
C THR A 91 10.49 0.03 7.40
N GLY A 92 9.39 -0.39 8.02
CA GLY A 92 8.03 -0.03 7.61
C GLY A 92 7.79 1.48 7.67
N ASP A 93 8.26 2.15 8.70
CA ASP A 93 8.15 3.60 8.87
C ASP A 93 8.92 4.37 7.78
N ILE A 94 10.12 3.91 7.43
CA ILE A 94 10.91 4.50 6.34
C ILE A 94 10.20 4.31 5.00
N VAL A 95 9.78 3.09 4.68
CA VAL A 95 9.06 2.77 3.44
C VAL A 95 7.77 3.60 3.32
N SER A 96 6.99 3.69 4.38
CA SER A 96 5.74 4.46 4.37
C SER A 96 5.98 5.96 4.18
N THR A 97 7.03 6.49 4.80
CA THR A 97 7.43 7.90 4.66
C THR A 97 7.88 8.22 3.24
N GLU A 98 8.76 7.40 2.67
CA GLU A 98 9.22 7.56 1.28
C GLU A 98 8.09 7.40 0.28
N GLY A 99 7.22 6.41 0.48
CA GLY A 99 6.03 6.20 -0.33
C GLY A 99 5.10 7.40 -0.31
N ARG A 100 4.85 7.97 0.86
CA ARG A 100 4.02 9.17 1.03
C ARG A 100 4.65 10.40 0.36
N ALA A 101 5.95 10.61 0.52
CA ALA A 101 6.66 11.72 -0.09
C ALA A 101 6.59 11.65 -1.62
N LYS A 102 6.82 10.47 -2.19
CA LYS A 102 6.73 10.22 -3.64
C LYS A 102 5.32 10.46 -4.17
N PHE A 103 4.32 9.88 -3.50
CA PHE A 103 2.91 10.07 -3.87
C PHE A 103 2.52 11.56 -3.89
N ASN A 104 2.90 12.31 -2.86
CA ASN A 104 2.59 13.73 -2.77
C ASN A 104 3.23 14.51 -3.93
N GLU A 105 4.48 14.21 -4.26
CA GLU A 105 5.19 14.91 -5.34
C GLU A 105 4.63 14.55 -6.72
N PHE A 106 4.35 13.27 -6.98
CA PHE A 106 3.74 12.85 -8.25
C PHE A 106 2.32 13.40 -8.40
N SER A 107 1.50 13.34 -7.34
CA SER A 107 0.14 13.89 -7.35
C SER A 107 0.13 15.40 -7.60
N ARG A 108 1.08 16.15 -7.02
CA ARG A 108 1.25 17.59 -7.26
C ARG A 108 1.55 17.90 -8.73
N ARG A 109 2.17 16.97 -9.44
CA ARG A 109 2.46 17.07 -10.89
C ARG A 109 1.34 16.51 -11.77
N GLY A 110 0.27 15.99 -11.20
CA GLY A 110 -0.81 15.31 -11.93
C GLY A 110 -0.42 13.93 -12.47
N ASP A 111 0.66 13.32 -11.95
CA ASP A 111 1.15 12.02 -12.38
C ASP A 111 0.64 10.91 -11.45
N HIS A 112 -0.35 10.19 -11.92
CA HIS A 112 -1.02 9.09 -11.21
C HIS A 112 -0.72 7.71 -11.82
N GLY A 113 0.43 7.57 -12.47
CA GLY A 113 0.83 6.34 -13.15
C GLY A 113 1.19 5.20 -12.19
N ILE A 114 1.58 4.07 -12.77
CA ILE A 114 2.02 2.86 -12.07
C ILE A 114 3.19 3.17 -11.11
N TYR A 115 3.21 2.52 -9.94
CA TYR A 115 4.20 2.68 -8.87
C TYR A 115 4.21 4.05 -8.16
N LYS A 116 3.18 4.87 -8.35
CA LYS A 116 3.10 6.23 -7.80
C LYS A 116 1.95 6.42 -6.81
N GLY A 117 1.25 5.35 -6.48
CA GLY A 117 0.18 5.32 -5.48
C GLY A 117 0.66 4.95 -4.08
N LEU A 118 -0.29 4.66 -3.19
CA LEU A 118 -0.07 4.34 -1.78
C LEU A 118 -0.57 2.95 -1.37
N THR A 119 -1.10 2.17 -2.31
CA THR A 119 -1.58 0.82 -2.06
C THR A 119 -0.46 -0.16 -2.38
N PHE A 120 0.37 -0.48 -1.42
CA PHE A 120 1.52 -1.36 -1.61
C PHE A 120 1.12 -2.83 -1.50
N TRP A 121 1.55 -3.66 -2.47
CA TRP A 121 1.37 -5.11 -2.49
C TRP A 121 2.51 -5.79 -1.73
N ALA A 122 2.70 -5.39 -0.48
CA ALA A 122 3.73 -5.85 0.43
C ALA A 122 3.26 -5.70 1.89
N PRO A 123 3.72 -6.56 2.80
CA PRO A 123 4.51 -7.78 2.55
C PRO A 123 3.72 -8.88 1.82
N ASN A 124 4.41 -9.86 1.24
CA ASN A 124 3.76 -11.03 0.68
C ASN A 124 3.37 -12.00 1.80
N ILE A 125 2.12 -11.92 2.24
CA ILE A 125 1.60 -12.79 3.31
C ILE A 125 1.11 -14.10 2.68
N ASN A 126 1.99 -15.09 2.67
CA ASN A 126 1.69 -16.41 2.14
C ASN A 126 2.54 -17.47 2.85
N ILE A 127 2.15 -18.75 2.71
CA ILE A 127 2.90 -19.85 3.29
C ILE A 127 3.77 -20.48 2.21
N PHE A 128 5.06 -20.63 2.49
CA PHE A 128 5.96 -21.38 1.62
C PHE A 128 5.59 -22.87 1.67
N ARG A 129 5.01 -23.39 0.60
CA ARG A 129 4.49 -24.76 0.54
C ARG A 129 5.33 -25.71 -0.29
N ASP A 130 6.07 -25.19 -1.26
CA ASP A 130 6.77 -26.00 -2.24
C ASP A 130 8.06 -25.29 -2.69
N PRO A 131 9.22 -25.99 -2.69
CA PRO A 131 10.49 -25.38 -3.07
C PRO A 131 10.57 -24.92 -4.54
N ARG A 132 9.62 -25.33 -5.38
CA ARG A 132 9.52 -24.85 -6.77
C ARG A 132 8.87 -23.47 -6.87
N TRP A 133 8.29 -22.97 -5.78
CA TRP A 133 7.70 -21.63 -5.77
C TRP A 133 8.80 -20.56 -5.79
N GLY A 134 8.95 -19.87 -6.95
CA GLY A 134 10.03 -18.92 -7.17
C GLY A 134 10.01 -17.66 -6.29
N ARG A 135 8.88 -17.38 -5.63
CA ARG A 135 8.72 -16.24 -4.70
C ARG A 135 8.93 -16.61 -3.23
N GLY A 136 9.49 -17.75 -2.93
CA GLY A 136 9.72 -18.19 -1.55
C GLY A 136 10.55 -17.23 -0.70
N HIS A 137 11.46 -16.49 -1.30
CA HIS A 137 12.29 -15.48 -0.63
C HIS A 137 11.53 -14.20 -0.24
N GLU A 138 10.30 -14.04 -0.71
CA GLU A 138 9.43 -12.89 -0.41
C GLU A 138 8.53 -13.13 0.81
N THR A 139 8.64 -14.30 1.45
CA THR A 139 7.75 -14.73 2.54
C THR A 139 8.48 -14.85 3.85
#